data_4ff25f6f3934927aef8a7b15196d5446
#
_entry.id   4ff25f6f3934927aef8a7b15196d5446
#
_cell.length_a   1.000
_cell.length_b   1.000
_cell.length_c   1.000
_cell.angle_alpha   90.00
_cell.angle_beta   90.00
_cell.angle_gamma   90.00
#
_symmetry.space_group_name_H-M   'P 1'
#
loop_
_entity.id
_entity.type
_entity.pdbx_description
1 polymer ?
#
loop_
_entity_poly.entity_id
_entity_poly.type
_entity_poly.pdbx_seq_one_letter_code
_entity_poly.pdbx_strand_id
1 'polypeptide(L)'
;MPAFIDLTDQTFGDLYVIKRVKNDKWRNAQFLTRCEVEGCGNEKVVSGNRLTHKTEPTIHCGCLSSKHYSDAKKTHGLTGTLEYNVEREHKRRIKKRNNNLAFNLSHAESLSMPRLELDYCVYCGSTDNLTTDHIIPINKGGTQNPKNLIRACKSCNSAKNASFFIDWYIKSKRCTRSLTEIIADMNFDSIFHLQHYQDSICTDYYEKNRSSVVAKILKAEKKSIRLQDRYYQSLDHYPTH
;
A
#
# COMPACT_ATOMS: atom_id res chain seq x y z
N MET A 1 -45.50 -6.66 35.98
CA MET A 1 -44.60 -5.73 35.29
C MET A 1 -43.31 -5.69 36.07
N PRO A 2 -42.12 -5.78 35.45
CA PRO A 2 -40.88 -5.62 36.21
C PRO A 2 -40.86 -4.22 36.85
N ALA A 3 -40.42 -4.18 38.11
CA ALA A 3 -40.33 -2.92 38.86
C ALA A 3 -39.38 -1.96 38.13
N PHE A 4 -39.79 -0.71 38.02
CA PHE A 4 -38.94 0.37 37.50
C PHE A 4 -37.74 0.54 38.45
N ILE A 5 -36.52 0.48 37.89
CA ILE A 5 -35.29 0.77 38.61
C ILE A 5 -34.88 2.20 38.29
N ASP A 6 -34.83 3.06 39.29
CA ASP A 6 -34.27 4.38 39.18
C ASP A 6 -32.73 4.30 39.30
N LEU A 7 -32.04 4.83 38.31
CA LEU A 7 -30.58 4.85 38.26
C LEU A 7 -30.02 6.27 38.53
N THR A 8 -30.87 7.20 38.91
CA THR A 8 -30.43 8.61 39.21
C THR A 8 -29.42 8.59 40.37
N ASP A 9 -28.44 9.46 40.31
CA ASP A 9 -27.36 9.62 41.29
C ASP A 9 -26.42 8.38 41.42
N GLN A 10 -26.50 7.45 40.46
CA GLN A 10 -25.55 6.32 40.39
C GLN A 10 -24.47 6.57 39.33
N THR A 11 -23.31 5.95 39.56
CA THR A 11 -22.17 6.01 38.63
C THR A 11 -21.96 4.65 37.97
N PHE A 12 -21.80 4.64 36.63
CA PHE A 12 -21.51 3.47 35.84
C PHE A 12 -20.18 3.69 35.06
N GLY A 13 -19.07 3.14 35.57
CA GLY A 13 -17.74 3.48 35.07
C GLY A 13 -17.47 4.98 35.28
N ASP A 14 -17.24 5.70 34.20
CA ASP A 14 -17.00 7.15 34.21
C ASP A 14 -18.28 7.97 33.91
N LEU A 15 -19.46 7.35 33.93
CA LEU A 15 -20.74 8.02 33.68
C LEU A 15 -21.54 8.19 34.97
N TYR A 16 -21.71 9.44 35.43
CA TYR A 16 -22.63 9.81 36.49
C TYR A 16 -24.01 10.10 35.93
N VAL A 17 -25.05 9.47 36.50
CA VAL A 17 -26.44 9.61 36.07
C VAL A 17 -27.07 10.84 36.74
N ILE A 18 -27.33 11.87 35.96
CA ILE A 18 -27.89 13.13 36.46
C ILE A 18 -29.40 13.01 36.72
N LYS A 19 -30.15 12.50 35.75
CA LYS A 19 -31.60 12.36 35.83
C LYS A 19 -32.14 11.43 34.76
N ARG A 20 -33.34 10.93 35.02
CA ARG A 20 -34.14 10.27 34.00
C ARG A 20 -34.69 11.24 32.98
N VAL A 21 -34.75 10.84 31.72
CA VAL A 21 -35.36 11.60 30.62
C VAL A 21 -36.48 10.78 29.96
N LYS A 22 -37.16 11.33 28.95
CA LYS A 22 -38.21 10.66 28.21
C LYS A 22 -37.70 9.34 27.59
N ASN A 23 -38.52 8.28 27.69
CA ASN A 23 -38.21 7.01 27.08
C ASN A 23 -38.01 7.15 25.56
N ASP A 24 -37.20 6.23 25.02
CA ASP A 24 -37.03 6.15 23.57
C ASP A 24 -38.29 5.62 22.85
N LYS A 25 -38.25 5.55 21.53
CA LYS A 25 -39.38 5.08 20.69
C LYS A 25 -39.74 3.62 20.94
N TRP A 26 -38.87 2.85 21.55
CA TRP A 26 -39.09 1.45 21.93
C TRP A 26 -39.47 1.30 23.41
N ARG A 27 -39.79 2.39 24.11
CA ARG A 27 -40.19 2.46 25.54
C ARG A 27 -39.08 2.10 26.54
N ASN A 28 -37.79 2.09 26.11
CA ASN A 28 -36.69 1.92 27.04
C ASN A 28 -36.46 3.17 27.87
N ALA A 29 -36.22 2.98 29.18
CA ALA A 29 -35.87 4.07 30.08
C ALA A 29 -34.54 4.72 29.64
N GLN A 30 -34.52 6.03 29.53
CA GLN A 30 -33.34 6.81 29.15
C GLN A 30 -32.92 7.71 30.30
N PHE A 31 -31.59 7.87 30.45
CA PHE A 31 -30.98 8.65 31.50
C PHE A 31 -29.97 9.64 30.89
N LEU A 32 -30.05 10.89 31.36
CA LEU A 32 -28.99 11.86 31.07
C LEU A 32 -27.82 11.58 31.99
N THR A 33 -26.67 11.34 31.40
CA THR A 33 -25.41 11.06 32.12
C THR A 33 -24.37 12.11 31.81
N ARG A 34 -23.49 12.41 32.76
CA ARG A 34 -22.30 13.23 32.59
C ARG A 34 -21.07 12.36 32.70
N CYS A 35 -20.14 12.54 31.79
CA CYS A 35 -18.87 11.85 31.81
C CYS A 35 -17.90 12.52 32.78
N GLU A 36 -17.41 11.78 33.76
CA GLU A 36 -16.50 12.27 34.79
C GLU A 36 -15.02 12.00 34.47
N VAL A 37 -14.73 11.53 33.26
CA VAL A 37 -13.32 11.47 32.78
C VAL A 37 -12.73 12.87 32.85
N GLU A 38 -11.54 12.98 33.44
CA GLU A 38 -10.83 14.25 33.64
C GLU A 38 -10.75 15.06 32.34
N GLY A 39 -11.23 16.30 32.41
CA GLY A 39 -11.28 17.23 31.26
C GLY A 39 -12.35 16.92 30.20
N CYS A 40 -13.27 15.96 30.45
CA CYS A 40 -14.35 15.63 29.49
C CYS A 40 -15.65 16.41 29.75
N GLY A 41 -16.33 16.15 30.86
CA GLY A 41 -17.60 16.79 31.25
C GLY A 41 -18.77 16.65 30.26
N ASN A 42 -18.65 15.83 29.20
CA ASN A 42 -19.67 15.68 28.17
C ASN A 42 -20.94 15.00 28.72
N GLU A 43 -22.10 15.59 28.39
CA GLU A 43 -23.40 14.97 28.69
C GLU A 43 -23.88 14.09 27.54
N LYS A 44 -24.51 12.96 27.89
CA LYS A 44 -25.02 11.99 26.91
C LYS A 44 -26.25 11.29 27.47
N VAL A 45 -27.24 11.07 26.62
CA VAL A 45 -28.39 10.22 26.98
C VAL A 45 -28.05 8.77 26.69
N VAL A 46 -28.20 7.90 27.72
CA VAL A 46 -27.90 6.47 27.64
C VAL A 46 -29.10 5.68 28.17
N SER A 47 -29.43 4.55 27.53
CA SER A 47 -30.52 3.70 28.01
C SER A 47 -30.09 2.96 29.28
N GLY A 48 -31.03 2.77 30.22
CA GLY A 48 -30.78 2.04 31.45
C GLY A 48 -30.26 0.63 31.21
N ASN A 49 -30.76 -0.05 30.18
CA ASN A 49 -30.28 -1.36 29.80
C ASN A 49 -28.79 -1.38 29.39
N ARG A 50 -28.29 -0.30 28.79
CA ARG A 50 -26.88 -0.17 28.44
C ARG A 50 -25.97 0.21 29.60
N LEU A 51 -26.50 0.92 30.57
CA LEU A 51 -25.78 1.24 31.82
C LEU A 51 -25.60 -0.01 32.68
N THR A 52 -26.65 -0.86 32.78
CA THR A 52 -26.67 -2.05 33.63
C THR A 52 -26.34 -3.35 32.90
N HIS A 53 -25.83 -3.27 31.66
CA HIS A 53 -25.50 -4.48 30.88
C HIS A 53 -24.39 -5.28 31.56
N LYS A 54 -24.60 -6.60 31.73
CA LYS A 54 -23.66 -7.43 32.53
C LYS A 54 -22.29 -7.64 31.91
N THR A 55 -22.22 -7.72 30.58
CA THR A 55 -20.95 -8.02 29.85
C THR A 55 -20.35 -6.82 29.14
N GLU A 56 -21.17 -5.91 28.63
CA GLU A 56 -20.76 -4.76 27.85
C GLU A 56 -21.50 -3.48 28.26
N PRO A 57 -21.32 -3.00 29.50
CA PRO A 57 -21.95 -1.77 29.94
C PRO A 57 -21.37 -0.57 29.20
N THR A 58 -22.20 0.48 29.04
CA THR A 58 -21.69 1.77 28.59
C THR A 58 -21.08 2.51 29.78
N ILE A 59 -19.77 2.63 29.82
CA ILE A 59 -19.00 3.14 30.96
C ILE A 59 -18.41 4.53 30.76
N HIS A 60 -18.46 5.10 29.55
CA HIS A 60 -17.99 6.47 29.24
C HIS A 60 -18.78 7.08 28.05
N CYS A 61 -18.68 8.40 27.84
CA CYS A 61 -19.40 9.09 26.75
C CYS A 61 -18.88 8.74 25.33
N GLY A 62 -17.73 8.13 25.22
CA GLY A 62 -16.99 7.87 23.99
C GLY A 62 -15.66 8.66 23.90
N CYS A 63 -15.37 9.56 24.83
CA CYS A 63 -14.16 10.36 24.84
C CYS A 63 -12.88 9.51 24.89
N LEU A 64 -12.90 8.41 25.67
CA LEU A 64 -11.78 7.48 25.77
C LEU A 64 -11.60 6.66 24.50
N SER A 65 -12.69 6.31 23.79
CA SER A 65 -12.55 5.58 22.52
C SER A 65 -11.87 6.40 21.44
N SER A 66 -12.10 7.70 21.38
CA SER A 66 -11.38 8.57 20.44
C SER A 66 -9.92 8.81 20.85
N LYS A 67 -9.66 8.91 22.14
CA LYS A 67 -8.30 9.04 22.70
C LYS A 67 -7.52 7.72 22.55
N HIS A 68 -8.10 6.59 22.95
CA HIS A 68 -7.53 5.25 22.77
C HIS A 68 -7.32 4.91 21.29
N TYR A 69 -8.23 5.30 20.41
CA TYR A 69 -8.10 5.10 18.98
C TYR A 69 -7.03 6.01 18.35
N SER A 70 -6.90 7.25 18.85
CA SER A 70 -5.81 8.16 18.44
C SER A 70 -4.45 7.70 18.97
N ASP A 71 -4.39 7.19 20.20
CA ASP A 71 -3.16 6.73 20.84
C ASP A 71 -2.73 5.34 20.32
N ALA A 72 -3.66 4.44 20.05
CA ALA A 72 -3.38 3.18 19.35
C ALA A 72 -2.91 3.41 17.90
N LYS A 73 -3.37 4.47 17.23
CA LYS A 73 -2.83 4.90 15.95
C LYS A 73 -1.44 5.53 16.06
N LYS A 74 -1.10 6.10 17.20
CA LYS A 74 0.22 6.71 17.46
C LYS A 74 1.32 5.71 17.81
N THR A 75 1.00 4.42 18.00
CA THR A 75 1.96 3.39 18.45
C THR A 75 3.18 3.23 17.56
N HIS A 76 3.18 3.77 16.34
CA HIS A 76 4.32 3.68 15.43
C HIS A 76 4.87 5.04 14.98
N GLY A 77 4.32 6.17 15.42
CA GLY A 77 4.74 7.49 14.95
C GLY A 77 4.55 7.76 13.44
N LEU A 78 4.21 6.72 12.68
CA LEU A 78 4.13 6.72 11.21
C LEU A 78 2.68 6.65 10.67
N THR A 79 1.68 6.52 11.55
CA THR A 79 0.28 6.43 11.15
C THR A 79 -0.16 7.75 10.50
N GLY A 80 -0.54 7.66 9.24
CA GLY A 80 -0.93 8.83 8.44
C GLY A 80 0.20 9.39 7.56
N THR A 81 1.43 8.92 7.71
CA THR A 81 2.49 9.26 6.76
C THR A 81 2.24 8.59 5.41
N LEU A 82 2.78 9.19 4.34
CA LEU A 82 2.69 8.62 3.00
C LEU A 82 3.26 7.19 2.98
N GLU A 83 4.39 6.98 3.66
CA GLU A 83 5.10 5.72 3.78
C GLU A 83 4.23 4.62 4.40
N TYR A 84 3.59 4.91 5.53
CA TYR A 84 2.69 3.96 6.20
C TYR A 84 1.49 3.59 5.33
N ASN A 85 0.90 4.57 4.64
CA ASN A 85 -0.24 4.31 3.77
C ASN A 85 0.15 3.45 2.56
N VAL A 86 1.32 3.69 1.98
CA VAL A 86 1.88 2.88 0.89
C VAL A 86 2.13 1.45 1.37
N GLU A 87 2.77 1.27 2.52
CA GLU A 87 3.05 -0.06 3.09
C GLU A 87 1.75 -0.83 3.42
N ARG A 88 0.77 -0.15 4.03
CA ARG A 88 -0.53 -0.74 4.34
C ARG A 88 -1.28 -1.19 3.09
N GLU A 89 -1.31 -0.37 2.06
CA GLU A 89 -1.95 -0.71 0.79
C GLU A 89 -1.22 -1.85 0.08
N HIS A 90 0.09 -1.90 0.15
CA HIS A 90 0.92 -3.00 -0.35
C HIS A 90 0.58 -4.32 0.35
N LYS A 91 0.57 -4.34 1.70
CA LYS A 91 0.17 -5.51 2.51
C LYS A 91 -1.25 -5.95 2.19
N ARG A 92 -2.19 -5.02 2.01
CA ARG A 92 -3.58 -5.31 1.64
C ARG A 92 -3.69 -5.97 0.26
N ARG A 93 -2.93 -5.49 -0.73
CA ARG A 93 -2.91 -6.07 -2.10
C ARG A 93 -2.36 -7.47 -2.11
N ILE A 94 -1.28 -7.73 -1.36
CA ILE A 94 -0.68 -9.06 -1.22
C ILE A 94 -1.67 -10.03 -0.59
N LYS A 95 -2.27 -9.67 0.54
CA LYS A 95 -3.27 -10.48 1.24
C LYS A 95 -4.49 -10.80 0.36
N LYS A 96 -4.99 -9.81 -0.40
CA LYS A 96 -6.13 -9.97 -1.31
C LYS A 96 -5.83 -10.93 -2.47
N ARG A 97 -4.56 -11.09 -2.87
CA ARG A 97 -4.13 -11.94 -3.98
C ARG A 97 -3.71 -13.35 -3.55
N ASN A 98 -3.93 -13.70 -2.28
CA ASN A 98 -3.59 -15.02 -1.71
C ASN A 98 -2.13 -15.45 -1.90
N ASN A 99 -1.23 -14.50 -2.11
CA ASN A 99 0.18 -14.81 -2.25
C ASN A 99 0.80 -14.93 -0.85
N ASN A 100 0.93 -16.15 -0.35
CA ASN A 100 1.68 -16.52 0.85
C ASN A 100 3.21 -16.30 0.72
N LEU A 101 3.65 -15.53 -0.25
CA LEU A 101 5.04 -15.16 -0.44
C LEU A 101 5.40 -14.03 0.52
N ALA A 102 5.55 -14.42 1.78
CA ALA A 102 5.92 -13.56 2.88
C ALA A 102 7.41 -13.18 2.80
N PHE A 103 7.73 -12.15 2.05
CA PHE A 103 8.89 -11.34 2.37
C PHE A 103 8.37 -9.94 2.76
N ASN A 104 8.20 -9.74 4.05
CA ASN A 104 7.79 -8.44 4.62
C ASN A 104 9.04 -7.58 4.80
N LEU A 105 9.47 -6.90 3.75
CA LEU A 105 10.34 -5.73 3.93
C LEU A 105 9.50 -4.60 4.52
N SER A 106 10.02 -3.99 5.55
CA SER A 106 9.55 -2.67 5.96
C SER A 106 9.80 -1.67 4.82
N HIS A 107 9.02 -0.59 4.76
CA HIS A 107 9.25 0.45 3.75
C HIS A 107 10.68 1.03 3.85
N ALA A 108 11.21 1.19 5.08
CA ALA A 108 12.57 1.65 5.33
C ALA A 108 13.63 0.70 4.72
N GLU A 109 13.48 -0.61 4.89
CA GLU A 109 14.38 -1.60 4.28
C GLU A 109 14.29 -1.62 2.75
N SER A 110 13.11 -1.36 2.18
CA SER A 110 12.96 -1.27 0.72
C SER A 110 13.61 -0.02 0.14
N LEU A 111 13.64 1.08 0.88
CA LEU A 111 14.30 2.34 0.46
C LEU A 111 15.83 2.29 0.55
N SER A 112 16.41 1.43 1.41
CA SER A 112 17.88 1.28 1.54
C SER A 112 18.53 0.48 0.41
N MET A 113 17.81 0.20 -0.68
CA MET A 113 18.29 -0.63 -1.78
C MET A 113 18.70 0.22 -2.99
N PRO A 114 19.91 0.00 -3.56
CA PRO A 114 20.43 0.85 -4.64
C PRO A 114 19.46 1.08 -5.81
N ARG A 115 18.63 0.09 -6.13
CA ARG A 115 17.63 0.18 -7.21
C ARG A 115 16.43 1.07 -6.87
N LEU A 116 16.18 1.31 -5.57
CA LEU A 116 15.10 2.14 -5.07
C LEU A 116 15.58 3.51 -4.62
N GLU A 117 16.90 3.69 -4.50
CA GLU A 117 17.55 4.98 -4.24
C GLU A 117 17.62 5.86 -5.48
N LEU A 118 17.35 5.29 -6.67
CA LEU A 118 17.32 6.08 -7.90
C LEU A 118 16.28 7.20 -7.78
N ASP A 119 16.66 8.40 -8.09
CA ASP A 119 15.82 9.60 -8.12
C ASP A 119 15.07 9.76 -9.44
N TYR A 120 15.10 8.76 -10.31
CA TYR A 120 14.44 8.72 -11.60
C TYR A 120 13.76 7.37 -11.88
N CYS A 121 12.84 7.39 -12.83
CA CYS A 121 12.17 6.21 -13.36
C CYS A 121 13.10 5.37 -14.23
N VAL A 122 13.34 4.12 -13.85
CA VAL A 122 14.19 3.18 -14.63
C VAL A 122 13.72 3.04 -16.08
N TYR A 123 12.44 3.18 -16.36
CA TYR A 123 11.88 2.98 -17.69
C TYR A 123 11.96 4.19 -18.63
N CYS A 124 11.77 5.40 -18.14
CA CYS A 124 11.68 6.61 -18.96
C CYS A 124 12.56 7.76 -18.51
N GLY A 125 13.27 7.62 -17.38
CA GLY A 125 14.15 8.68 -16.85
C GLY A 125 13.44 9.83 -16.14
N SER A 126 12.08 9.87 -16.08
CA SER A 126 11.35 10.92 -15.35
C SER A 126 11.63 10.88 -13.86
N THR A 127 11.76 12.06 -13.26
CA THR A 127 11.92 12.26 -11.81
C THR A 127 10.59 12.47 -11.10
N ASP A 128 9.48 12.59 -11.84
CA ASP A 128 8.17 12.90 -11.28
C ASP A 128 7.41 11.68 -10.81
N ASN A 129 6.67 11.83 -9.71
CA ASN A 129 5.72 10.85 -9.20
C ASN A 129 6.30 9.43 -9.10
N LEU A 130 7.49 9.32 -8.54
CA LEU A 130 8.19 8.05 -8.39
C LEU A 130 7.47 7.12 -7.42
N THR A 131 7.40 5.85 -7.79
CA THR A 131 6.79 4.74 -7.06
C THR A 131 7.69 3.52 -7.14
N THR A 132 7.36 2.47 -6.38
CA THR A 132 8.01 1.17 -6.51
C THR A 132 7.20 0.27 -7.44
N ASP A 133 7.86 -0.35 -8.41
CA ASP A 133 7.30 -1.36 -9.30
C ASP A 133 7.95 -2.72 -9.07
N HIS A 134 7.24 -3.78 -9.45
CA HIS A 134 7.75 -5.16 -9.43
C HIS A 134 8.22 -5.57 -10.84
N ILE A 135 9.47 -5.98 -10.97
CA ILE A 135 10.02 -6.50 -12.23
C ILE A 135 9.14 -7.67 -12.71
N ILE A 136 8.93 -8.64 -11.83
CA ILE A 136 7.98 -9.74 -12.01
C ILE A 136 6.71 -9.39 -11.23
N PRO A 137 5.55 -9.28 -11.90
CA PRO A 137 4.30 -8.95 -11.22
C PRO A 137 3.92 -9.96 -10.14
N ILE A 138 3.39 -9.48 -9.03
CA ILE A 138 2.96 -10.33 -7.89
C ILE A 138 1.95 -11.41 -8.33
N ASN A 139 1.02 -11.09 -9.23
CA ASN A 139 0.04 -12.05 -9.72
C ASN A 139 0.63 -13.10 -10.69
N LYS A 140 1.90 -12.99 -11.03
CA LYS A 140 2.68 -13.95 -11.84
C LYS A 140 3.76 -14.64 -11.04
N GLY A 141 3.65 -14.65 -9.70
CA GLY A 141 4.62 -15.30 -8.81
C GLY A 141 5.73 -14.38 -8.31
N GLY A 142 5.79 -13.13 -8.75
CA GLY A 142 6.76 -12.16 -8.24
C GLY A 142 6.59 -11.93 -6.74
N THR A 143 7.71 -11.70 -6.06
CA THR A 143 7.78 -11.52 -4.59
C THR A 143 8.04 -10.06 -4.23
N GLN A 144 7.92 -9.74 -2.94
CA GLN A 144 8.39 -8.48 -2.34
C GLN A 144 9.91 -8.46 -2.13
N ASN A 145 10.63 -9.46 -2.64
CA ASN A 145 12.08 -9.49 -2.53
C ASN A 145 12.67 -8.21 -3.17
N PRO A 146 13.66 -7.57 -2.53
CA PRO A 146 14.35 -6.40 -3.06
C PRO A 146 14.84 -6.56 -4.50
N LYS A 147 15.29 -7.78 -4.85
CA LYS A 147 15.72 -8.11 -6.22
C LYS A 147 14.60 -7.99 -7.26
N ASN A 148 13.33 -7.98 -6.82
CA ASN A 148 12.16 -7.82 -7.67
C ASN A 148 11.58 -6.41 -7.69
N LEU A 149 12.16 -5.47 -6.94
CA LEU A 149 11.65 -4.11 -6.78
C LEU A 149 12.57 -3.11 -7.50
N ILE A 150 11.96 -2.14 -8.19
CA ILE A 150 12.67 -1.04 -8.89
C ILE A 150 11.92 0.28 -8.77
N ARG A 151 12.64 1.37 -9.02
CA ARG A 151 12.08 2.71 -9.07
C ARG A 151 11.41 2.99 -10.41
N ALA A 152 10.15 3.38 -10.40
CA ALA A 152 9.40 3.72 -11.62
C ALA A 152 8.44 4.88 -11.37
N CYS A 153 8.20 5.75 -12.36
CA CYS A 153 7.14 6.73 -12.23
C CYS A 153 5.76 6.06 -12.27
N LYS A 154 4.78 6.68 -11.62
CA LYS A 154 3.40 6.17 -11.56
C LYS A 154 2.83 5.85 -12.94
N SER A 155 3.17 6.64 -13.94
CA SER A 155 2.71 6.48 -15.32
C SER A 155 3.24 5.19 -15.97
N CYS A 156 4.56 4.93 -15.85
CA CYS A 156 5.18 3.71 -16.37
C CYS A 156 4.72 2.47 -15.59
N ASN A 157 4.68 2.56 -14.27
CA ASN A 157 4.21 1.47 -13.40
C ASN A 157 2.75 1.08 -13.75
N SER A 158 1.85 2.05 -13.88
CA SER A 158 0.45 1.80 -14.27
C SER A 158 0.35 1.22 -15.68
N ALA A 159 1.16 1.70 -16.64
CA ALA A 159 1.16 1.21 -18.01
C ALA A 159 1.72 -0.21 -18.13
N LYS A 160 2.75 -0.55 -17.34
CA LYS A 160 3.30 -1.90 -17.27
C LYS A 160 2.32 -2.87 -16.60
N ASN A 161 1.64 -2.40 -15.54
CA ASN A 161 0.65 -3.19 -14.82
C ASN A 161 1.16 -4.62 -14.49
N ALA A 162 0.40 -5.64 -14.84
CA ALA A 162 0.72 -7.05 -14.62
C ALA A 162 1.48 -7.70 -15.79
N SER A 163 2.13 -6.92 -16.64
CA SER A 163 2.94 -7.45 -17.75
C SER A 163 4.36 -7.79 -17.27
N PHE A 164 4.97 -8.82 -17.83
CA PHE A 164 6.41 -9.01 -17.74
C PHE A 164 7.13 -7.83 -18.41
N PHE A 165 8.32 -7.50 -17.91
CA PHE A 165 9.04 -6.33 -18.40
C PHE A 165 9.30 -6.38 -19.91
N ILE A 166 9.80 -7.48 -20.45
CA ILE A 166 10.13 -7.62 -21.89
C ILE A 166 8.86 -7.44 -22.75
N ASP A 167 7.75 -8.08 -22.39
CA ASP A 167 6.49 -7.97 -23.13
C ASP A 167 5.96 -6.53 -23.18
N TRP A 168 6.10 -5.82 -22.06
CA TRP A 168 5.71 -4.42 -21.98
C TRP A 168 6.70 -3.51 -22.70
N TYR A 169 8.00 -3.75 -22.53
CA TYR A 169 9.06 -2.95 -23.16
C TYR A 169 8.89 -2.89 -24.68
N ILE A 170 8.66 -4.02 -25.34
CA ILE A 170 8.49 -4.11 -26.79
C ILE A 170 7.33 -3.23 -27.29
N LYS A 171 6.22 -3.19 -26.55
CA LYS A 171 4.96 -2.55 -26.95
C LYS A 171 4.85 -1.10 -26.46
N SER A 172 5.55 -0.75 -25.41
CA SER A 172 5.38 0.53 -24.74
C SER A 172 6.02 1.69 -25.52
N LYS A 173 5.24 2.72 -25.74
CA LYS A 173 5.75 4.02 -26.22
C LYS A 173 6.33 4.87 -25.08
N ARG A 174 6.04 4.53 -23.81
CA ARG A 174 6.50 5.27 -22.62
C ARG A 174 7.90 4.88 -22.20
N CYS A 175 8.36 3.69 -22.56
CA CYS A 175 9.70 3.23 -22.27
C CYS A 175 10.65 3.79 -23.32
N THR A 176 11.32 4.88 -22.98
CA THR A 176 12.16 5.67 -23.92
C THR A 176 13.65 5.41 -23.75
N ARG A 177 14.04 4.72 -22.67
CA ARG A 177 15.43 4.37 -22.41
C ARG A 177 15.82 3.07 -23.12
N SER A 178 17.08 2.91 -23.39
CA SER A 178 17.62 1.70 -24.00
C SER A 178 17.49 0.49 -23.07
N LEU A 179 17.45 -0.69 -23.65
CA LEU A 179 17.36 -1.93 -22.87
C LEU A 179 18.58 -2.13 -21.97
N THR A 180 19.75 -1.76 -22.47
CA THR A 180 21.03 -1.88 -21.73
C THR A 180 21.03 -1.04 -20.47
N GLU A 181 20.62 0.23 -20.57
CA GLU A 181 20.50 1.11 -19.39
C GLU A 181 19.51 0.58 -18.35
N ILE A 182 18.35 0.13 -18.82
CA ILE A 182 17.31 -0.39 -17.92
C ILE A 182 17.77 -1.66 -17.21
N ILE A 183 18.42 -2.58 -17.93
CA ILE A 183 18.95 -3.82 -17.37
C ILE A 183 20.05 -3.55 -16.35
N ALA A 184 20.93 -2.57 -16.63
CA ALA A 184 21.96 -2.14 -15.68
C ALA A 184 21.33 -1.57 -14.38
N ASP A 185 20.35 -0.68 -14.50
CA ASP A 185 19.62 -0.11 -13.35
C ASP A 185 18.83 -1.18 -12.58
N MET A 186 18.34 -2.22 -13.26
CA MET A 186 17.76 -3.41 -12.64
C MET A 186 18.81 -4.31 -11.98
N ASN A 187 20.12 -3.98 -12.11
CA ASN A 187 21.24 -4.75 -11.60
C ASN A 187 21.27 -6.20 -12.12
N PHE A 188 21.06 -6.36 -13.40
CA PHE A 188 21.29 -7.62 -14.14
C PHE A 188 22.41 -7.41 -15.14
N ASP A 189 23.24 -8.43 -15.33
CA ASP A 189 24.39 -8.36 -16.27
C ASP A 189 23.94 -8.36 -17.73
N SER A 190 22.77 -8.92 -17.99
CA SER A 190 22.21 -9.04 -19.33
C SER A 190 20.71 -9.28 -19.32
N ILE A 191 20.07 -9.11 -20.48
CA ILE A 191 18.67 -9.49 -20.68
C ILE A 191 18.44 -11.01 -20.46
N PHE A 192 19.44 -11.84 -20.74
CA PHE A 192 19.37 -13.29 -20.50
C PHE A 192 19.40 -13.59 -19.01
N HIS A 193 20.17 -12.85 -18.24
CA HIS A 193 20.18 -12.98 -16.77
C HIS A 193 18.82 -12.57 -16.17
N LEU A 194 18.23 -11.46 -16.63
CA LEU A 194 16.87 -11.10 -16.24
C LEU A 194 15.86 -12.17 -16.63
N GLN A 195 15.96 -12.72 -17.84
CA GLN A 195 15.07 -13.78 -18.29
C GLN A 195 15.22 -15.04 -17.44
N HIS A 196 16.45 -15.47 -17.16
CA HIS A 196 16.71 -16.61 -16.27
C HIS A 196 16.13 -16.39 -14.88
N TYR A 197 16.25 -15.17 -14.33
CA TYR A 197 15.61 -14.81 -13.07
C TYR A 197 14.07 -14.92 -13.13
N GLN A 198 13.46 -14.51 -14.23
CA GLN A 198 12.00 -14.66 -14.42
C GLN A 198 11.60 -16.13 -14.51
N ASP A 199 12.38 -16.94 -15.22
CA ASP A 199 12.11 -18.37 -15.43
C ASP A 199 12.24 -19.16 -14.13
N SER A 200 13.20 -18.82 -13.27
CA SER A 200 13.36 -19.44 -11.95
C SER A 200 12.15 -19.23 -11.01
N ILE A 201 11.37 -18.19 -11.26
CA ILE A 201 10.19 -17.85 -10.46
C ILE A 201 8.88 -18.31 -11.14
N CYS A 202 8.85 -18.32 -12.47
CA CYS A 202 7.65 -18.57 -13.29
C CYS A 202 7.86 -19.76 -14.25
N THR A 203 8.27 -20.91 -13.73
CA THR A 203 8.60 -22.13 -14.51
C THR A 203 7.50 -22.52 -15.50
N ASP A 204 6.25 -22.57 -15.06
CA ASP A 204 5.09 -22.93 -15.91
C ASP A 204 4.90 -22.00 -17.11
N TYR A 205 5.21 -20.71 -16.93
CA TYR A 205 5.09 -19.75 -18.03
C TYR A 205 6.19 -19.94 -19.07
N TYR A 206 7.40 -20.24 -18.62
CA TYR A 206 8.56 -20.46 -19.49
C TYR A 206 8.42 -21.69 -20.35
N GLU A 207 8.07 -22.84 -19.76
CA GLU A 207 7.89 -24.09 -20.49
C GLU A 207 6.88 -23.96 -21.63
N LYS A 208 5.78 -23.25 -21.40
CA LYS A 208 4.74 -22.99 -22.41
C LYS A 208 5.14 -21.99 -23.50
N ASN A 209 6.15 -21.14 -23.26
CA ASN A 209 6.47 -20.03 -24.14
C ASN A 209 7.92 -19.99 -24.63
N ARG A 210 8.69 -21.06 -24.43
CA ARG A 210 10.13 -21.12 -24.68
C ARG A 210 10.56 -20.62 -26.06
N SER A 211 9.87 -21.05 -27.12
CA SER A 211 10.18 -20.62 -28.49
C SER A 211 9.86 -19.14 -28.76
N SER A 212 8.89 -18.57 -28.05
CA SER A 212 8.52 -17.17 -28.20
C SER A 212 9.43 -16.21 -27.42
N VAL A 213 10.13 -16.67 -26.39
CA VAL A 213 10.99 -15.84 -25.54
C VAL A 213 12.18 -15.30 -26.32
N VAL A 214 12.87 -16.13 -27.09
CA VAL A 214 14.00 -15.70 -27.93
C VAL A 214 13.56 -14.64 -28.94
N ALA A 215 12.43 -14.86 -29.60
CA ALA A 215 11.88 -13.89 -30.55
C ALA A 215 11.52 -12.55 -29.88
N LYS A 216 11.05 -12.58 -28.62
CA LYS A 216 10.76 -11.37 -27.84
C LYS A 216 12.06 -10.64 -27.45
N ILE A 217 13.09 -11.35 -27.04
CA ILE A 217 14.39 -10.75 -26.72
C ILE A 217 14.95 -10.02 -27.95
N LEU A 218 14.98 -10.68 -29.11
CA LEU A 218 15.45 -10.06 -30.36
C LEU A 218 14.64 -8.80 -30.74
N LYS A 219 13.31 -8.81 -30.51
CA LYS A 219 12.48 -7.62 -30.73
C LYS A 219 12.82 -6.49 -29.75
N ALA A 220 13.09 -6.82 -28.50
CA ALA A 220 13.47 -5.83 -27.49
C ALA A 220 14.83 -5.20 -27.81
N GLU A 221 15.81 -6.00 -28.24
CA GLU A 221 17.13 -5.51 -28.66
C GLU A 221 17.04 -4.59 -29.88
N LYS A 222 16.29 -4.98 -30.92
CA LYS A 222 16.05 -4.12 -32.09
C LYS A 222 15.39 -2.78 -31.71
N LYS A 223 14.47 -2.77 -30.74
CA LYS A 223 13.91 -1.53 -30.22
C LYS A 223 14.95 -0.70 -29.48
N SER A 224 15.79 -1.33 -28.65
CA SER A 224 16.84 -0.68 -27.89
C SER A 224 17.83 0.05 -28.83
N ILE A 225 18.31 -0.61 -29.87
CA ILE A 225 19.20 -0.03 -30.87
C ILE A 225 18.55 1.22 -31.48
N ARG A 226 17.29 1.15 -31.92
CA ARG A 226 16.59 2.31 -32.48
C ARG A 226 16.43 3.48 -31.51
N LEU A 227 16.31 3.22 -30.21
CA LEU A 227 16.27 4.28 -29.20
C LEU A 227 17.64 4.94 -29.01
N GLN A 228 18.71 4.14 -29.01
CA GLN A 228 20.08 4.65 -28.95
C GLN A 228 20.42 5.49 -30.18
N ASP A 229 20.10 5.01 -31.38
CA ASP A 229 20.32 5.76 -32.63
C ASP A 229 19.62 7.12 -32.60
N ARG A 230 18.37 7.18 -32.15
CA ARG A 230 17.64 8.44 -32.01
C ARG A 230 18.27 9.38 -31.00
N TYR A 231 18.77 8.84 -29.90
CA TYR A 231 19.46 9.63 -28.88
C TYR A 231 20.74 10.25 -29.47
N TYR A 232 21.58 9.48 -30.15
CA TYR A 232 22.80 10.01 -30.79
C TYR A 232 22.49 11.04 -31.89
N GLN A 233 21.51 10.79 -32.75
CA GLN A 233 21.05 11.76 -33.75
C GLN A 233 20.55 13.06 -33.12
N SER A 234 19.98 13.04 -31.94
CA SER A 234 19.56 14.25 -31.23
C SER A 234 20.73 15.05 -30.68
N LEU A 235 21.86 14.41 -30.38
CA LEU A 235 23.08 15.08 -29.92
C LEU A 235 23.81 15.79 -31.07
N ASP A 236 23.78 15.26 -32.29
CA ASP A 236 24.40 15.84 -33.47
C ASP A 236 23.74 17.16 -33.92
N HIS A 237 22.55 17.46 -33.39
CA HIS A 237 21.81 18.69 -33.67
C HIS A 237 22.03 19.81 -32.65
N TYR A 238 22.88 19.60 -31.64
CA TYR A 238 23.28 20.69 -30.74
C TYR A 238 24.37 21.54 -31.45
N PRO A 239 24.12 22.83 -31.71
CA PRO A 239 25.15 23.70 -32.27
C PRO A 239 26.28 23.79 -31.24
N THR A 240 27.50 23.42 -31.69
CA THR A 240 28.74 23.71 -30.96
C THR A 240 28.94 25.23 -30.98
N HIS A 241 28.68 25.88 -29.85
CA HIS A 241 29.05 27.26 -29.59
C HIS A 241 30.45 27.33 -29.01
#